data_ecf24870ae31e5c7c974d0c62e48d3e5
#
_entry.id   ecf24870ae31e5c7c974d0c62e48d3e5
#
_cell.length_a   1.000
_cell.length_b   1.000
_cell.length_c   1.000
_cell.angle_alpha   90.00
_cell.angle_beta   90.00
_cell.angle_gamma   90.00
#
_symmetry.space_group_name_H-M   'P 1'
#
loop_
_entity.id
_entity.type
_entity.pdbx_description
1 polymer ?
#
loop_
_entity_poly.entity_id
_entity_poly.type
_entity_poly.pdbx_seq_one_letter_code
_entity_poly.pdbx_strand_id
1 'polypeptide(L)'
;MLIIGSHVGMSGKDMLKGSVKEALSYGANTFMVYTGAPQNTRRKEIDQLNIPAARELMKEHDMNNFIVHAPYIINLANTVKPETFELATEFLAKEITRTAAMGAEVLVLHPGSHVGAGEEAGLAQIIKGLNQVLTPDTPVKIALETMAGKGSELGRSFEELKAIYDGCLYPDKLRVCFDTCHVSDAGYDLIHDYAGVMDEFNRILGLDQIAAFHINDSKNPCGAHKDRHARIGEGHIGQEAIIRVVQH
;
A
#
# COMPACT_ATOMS: atom_id res chain seq x y z
N MET A 1 12.21 12.51 -14.11
CA MET A 1 12.45 11.08 -14.50
C MET A 1 11.36 10.26 -13.83
N LEU A 2 10.69 9.37 -14.56
CA LEU A 2 9.68 8.47 -14.00
C LEU A 2 10.34 7.51 -13.01
N ILE A 3 9.78 7.38 -11.80
CA ILE A 3 10.19 6.39 -10.79
C ILE A 3 9.29 5.18 -10.96
N ILE A 4 9.86 4.08 -11.46
CA ILE A 4 9.09 2.88 -11.79
C ILE A 4 9.85 1.61 -11.38
N GLY A 5 9.11 0.64 -10.87
CA GLY A 5 9.64 -0.64 -10.44
C GLY A 5 8.57 -1.70 -10.36
N SER A 6 8.90 -2.79 -9.70
CA SER A 6 7.97 -3.88 -9.47
C SER A 6 8.06 -4.40 -8.03
N HIS A 7 7.09 -5.21 -7.64
CA HIS A 7 7.20 -6.02 -6.45
C HIS A 7 8.26 -7.11 -6.68
N VAL A 8 9.25 -7.19 -5.80
CA VAL A 8 10.35 -8.16 -5.87
C VAL A 8 10.42 -8.99 -4.58
N GLY A 9 11.03 -10.15 -4.68
CA GLY A 9 11.19 -11.03 -3.53
C GLY A 9 12.25 -10.52 -2.54
N MET A 10 12.04 -10.76 -1.24
CA MET A 10 13.05 -10.56 -0.21
C MET A 10 13.27 -11.87 0.55
N SER A 11 14.14 -12.72 0.04
CA SER A 11 14.33 -14.07 0.55
C SER A 11 15.78 -14.59 0.36
N GLY A 12 16.01 -15.84 0.75
CA GLY A 12 17.32 -16.47 0.63
C GLY A 12 18.35 -15.86 1.59
N LYS A 13 19.63 -15.89 1.20
CA LYS A 13 20.76 -15.32 1.95
C LYS A 13 21.05 -13.86 1.57
N ASP A 14 20.64 -13.44 0.40
CA ASP A 14 20.86 -12.06 -0.07
C ASP A 14 19.81 -11.07 0.49
N MET A 15 18.63 -11.54 0.89
CA MET A 15 17.56 -10.72 1.47
C MET A 15 17.31 -9.42 0.67
N LEU A 16 17.37 -8.24 1.32
CA LEU A 16 17.13 -6.94 0.67
C LEU A 16 18.12 -6.67 -0.47
N LYS A 17 19.39 -7.08 -0.35
CA LYS A 17 20.35 -7.01 -1.47
C LYS A 17 19.87 -7.82 -2.68
N GLY A 18 19.26 -8.98 -2.45
CA GLY A 18 18.66 -9.80 -3.50
C GLY A 18 17.51 -9.07 -4.19
N SER A 19 16.67 -8.36 -3.44
CA SER A 19 15.58 -7.53 -3.97
C SER A 19 16.11 -6.41 -4.89
N VAL A 20 17.19 -5.73 -4.48
CA VAL A 20 17.84 -4.71 -5.32
C VAL A 20 18.35 -5.30 -6.63
N LYS A 21 19.05 -6.46 -6.57
CA LYS A 21 19.53 -7.15 -7.78
C LYS A 21 18.40 -7.54 -8.73
N GLU A 22 17.30 -8.04 -8.18
CA GLU A 22 16.12 -8.42 -8.95
C GLU A 22 15.52 -7.19 -9.65
N ALA A 23 15.31 -6.08 -8.92
CA ALA A 23 14.82 -4.84 -9.49
C ALA A 23 15.73 -4.30 -10.62
N LEU A 24 17.03 -4.30 -10.40
CA LEU A 24 18.02 -3.90 -11.42
C LEU A 24 17.96 -4.78 -12.67
N SER A 25 17.68 -6.08 -12.52
CA SER A 25 17.56 -7.00 -13.67
C SER A 25 16.38 -6.67 -14.59
N TYR A 26 15.38 -5.95 -14.07
CA TYR A 26 14.22 -5.44 -14.83
C TYR A 26 14.45 -4.04 -15.40
N GLY A 27 15.59 -3.40 -15.12
CA GLY A 27 15.84 -1.99 -15.45
C GLY A 27 15.04 -1.01 -14.58
N ALA A 28 14.53 -1.48 -13.43
CA ALA A 28 13.77 -0.66 -12.49
C ALA A 28 14.68 0.29 -11.71
N ASN A 29 14.16 1.48 -11.37
CA ASN A 29 14.86 2.47 -10.55
C ASN A 29 14.23 2.65 -9.15
N THR A 30 13.27 1.82 -8.79
CA THR A 30 12.68 1.60 -7.47
C THR A 30 12.11 0.18 -7.39
N PHE A 31 11.59 -0.22 -6.23
CA PHE A 31 10.93 -1.51 -6.05
C PHE A 31 10.03 -1.51 -4.82
N MET A 32 9.23 -2.56 -4.67
CA MET A 32 8.44 -2.83 -3.48
C MET A 32 8.78 -4.21 -2.91
N VAL A 33 8.77 -4.33 -1.58
CA VAL A 33 8.97 -5.63 -0.89
C VAL A 33 7.99 -5.81 0.26
N TYR A 34 7.71 -7.07 0.59
CA TYR A 34 7.25 -7.45 1.93
C TYR A 34 8.45 -7.74 2.83
N THR A 35 8.35 -7.43 4.13
CA THR A 35 9.44 -7.72 5.09
C THR A 35 9.56 -9.21 5.46
N GLY A 36 8.70 -10.03 4.91
CA GLY A 36 8.60 -11.48 5.07
C GLY A 36 7.36 -12.00 4.35
N ALA A 37 6.97 -13.26 4.57
CA ALA A 37 5.79 -13.81 3.92
C ALA A 37 4.52 -13.03 4.34
N PRO A 38 3.70 -12.55 3.38
CA PRO A 38 2.55 -11.68 3.68
C PRO A 38 1.39 -12.40 4.38
N GLN A 39 1.42 -13.75 4.43
CA GLN A 39 0.36 -14.59 5.01
C GLN A 39 0.60 -14.91 6.49
N ASN A 40 1.73 -14.52 7.08
CA ASN A 40 2.07 -14.86 8.46
C ASN A 40 2.91 -13.78 9.14
N THR A 41 3.13 -13.95 10.46
CA THR A 41 3.87 -13.03 11.31
C THR A 41 5.36 -13.36 11.42
N ARG A 42 5.84 -14.42 10.77
CA ARG A 42 7.24 -14.81 10.88
C ARG A 42 8.13 -13.80 10.16
N ARG A 43 9.11 -13.29 10.88
CA ARG A 43 10.08 -12.32 10.36
C ARG A 43 11.49 -12.74 10.78
N LYS A 44 12.44 -12.59 9.86
CA LYS A 44 13.87 -12.66 10.24
C LYS A 44 14.24 -11.43 11.05
N GLU A 45 15.26 -11.54 11.88
CA GLU A 45 15.79 -10.39 12.61
C GLU A 45 16.32 -9.32 11.64
N ILE A 46 16.29 -8.06 12.06
CA ILE A 46 16.65 -6.92 11.19
C ILE A 46 18.10 -7.02 10.72
N ASP A 47 19.02 -7.47 11.56
CA ASP A 47 20.43 -7.67 11.24
C ASP A 47 20.66 -8.72 10.14
N GLN A 48 19.71 -9.63 9.95
CA GLN A 48 19.75 -10.68 8.93
C GLN A 48 19.20 -10.22 7.57
N LEU A 49 18.70 -8.99 7.45
CA LEU A 49 18.09 -8.47 6.22
C LEU A 49 19.11 -7.99 5.18
N ASN A 50 20.40 -8.00 5.48
CA ASN A 50 21.48 -7.57 4.58
C ASN A 50 21.31 -6.12 4.09
N ILE A 51 20.87 -5.23 4.99
CA ILE A 51 20.52 -3.84 4.69
C ILE A 51 21.75 -3.04 4.21
N PRO A 52 22.93 -3.07 4.89
CA PRO A 52 24.07 -2.24 4.46
C PRO A 52 24.47 -2.51 3.00
N ALA A 53 24.60 -3.79 2.64
CA ALA A 53 25.00 -4.18 1.28
C ALA A 53 23.93 -3.88 0.23
N ALA A 54 22.63 -3.88 0.61
CA ALA A 54 21.55 -3.43 -0.25
C ALA A 54 21.62 -1.93 -0.52
N ARG A 55 21.82 -1.12 0.52
CA ARG A 55 21.90 0.35 0.43
C ARG A 55 23.13 0.80 -0.38
N GLU A 56 24.26 0.11 -0.23
CA GLU A 56 25.44 0.35 -1.05
C GLU A 56 25.16 0.09 -2.53
N LEU A 57 24.55 -1.05 -2.86
CA LEU A 57 24.20 -1.40 -4.23
C LEU A 57 23.18 -0.43 -4.83
N MET A 58 22.18 0.03 -4.05
CA MET A 58 21.24 1.06 -4.48
C MET A 58 21.96 2.35 -4.83
N LYS A 59 22.93 2.77 -4.01
CA LYS A 59 23.72 3.97 -4.23
C LYS A 59 24.61 3.85 -5.48
N GLU A 60 25.23 2.71 -5.70
CA GLU A 60 26.08 2.42 -6.89
C GLU A 60 25.29 2.57 -8.20
N HIS A 61 23.97 2.31 -8.17
CA HIS A 61 23.10 2.34 -9.34
C HIS A 61 22.11 3.53 -9.37
N ASP A 62 22.31 4.55 -8.53
CA ASP A 62 21.42 5.70 -8.41
C ASP A 62 19.93 5.32 -8.27
N MET A 63 19.67 4.20 -7.58
CA MET A 63 18.32 3.70 -7.36
C MET A 63 17.59 4.58 -6.35
N ASN A 64 16.36 4.95 -6.69
CA ASN A 64 15.48 5.69 -5.80
C ASN A 64 15.10 4.85 -4.57
N ASN A 65 14.52 5.51 -3.57
CA ASN A 65 14.02 4.81 -2.40
C ASN A 65 12.92 3.82 -2.81
N PHE A 66 12.76 2.78 -2.02
CA PHE A 66 11.77 1.73 -2.25
C PHE A 66 10.64 1.82 -1.23
N ILE A 67 9.55 1.15 -1.49
CA ILE A 67 8.41 1.05 -0.60
C ILE A 67 8.29 -0.34 0.00
N VAL A 68 7.72 -0.40 1.20
CA VAL A 68 7.41 -1.65 1.88
C VAL A 68 5.91 -1.82 1.90
N HIS A 69 5.44 -3.04 1.70
CA HIS A 69 4.02 -3.36 1.84
C HIS A 69 3.80 -4.16 3.13
N ALA A 70 2.85 -3.73 3.93
CA ALA A 70 2.42 -4.45 5.12
C ALA A 70 1.71 -5.77 4.74
N PRO A 71 1.86 -6.85 5.52
CA PRO A 71 1.20 -8.12 5.20
C PRO A 71 -0.31 -8.04 5.37
N TYR A 72 -1.06 -8.78 4.53
CA TYR A 72 -2.55 -8.75 4.55
C TYR A 72 -3.17 -9.30 5.83
N ILE A 73 -2.41 -9.95 6.70
CA ILE A 73 -2.92 -10.40 8.00
C ILE A 73 -3.22 -9.25 8.95
N ILE A 74 -2.67 -8.05 8.68
CA ILE A 74 -3.00 -6.85 9.45
C ILE A 74 -4.41 -6.41 9.04
N ASN A 75 -5.36 -6.58 9.95
CA ASN A 75 -6.73 -6.11 9.79
C ASN A 75 -7.12 -5.21 10.96
N LEU A 76 -6.91 -3.91 10.80
CA LEU A 76 -7.23 -2.91 11.81
C LEU A 76 -8.75 -2.68 11.97
N ALA A 77 -9.57 -3.10 11.00
CA ALA A 77 -11.02 -2.88 11.02
C ALA A 77 -11.80 -3.96 11.81
N ASN A 78 -11.12 -4.99 12.32
CA ASN A 78 -11.81 -6.10 12.97
C ASN A 78 -12.26 -5.74 14.38
N THR A 79 -13.57 -5.58 14.57
CA THR A 79 -14.20 -5.36 15.88
C THR A 79 -14.79 -6.61 16.50
N VAL A 80 -14.88 -7.70 15.70
CA VAL A 80 -15.52 -8.96 16.13
C VAL A 80 -14.59 -9.80 16.99
N LYS A 81 -13.29 -9.74 16.72
CA LYS A 81 -12.25 -10.51 17.42
C LYS A 81 -11.20 -9.56 17.98
N PRO A 82 -11.29 -9.18 19.26
CA PRO A 82 -10.33 -8.27 19.90
C PRO A 82 -8.87 -8.70 19.74
N GLU A 83 -8.60 -10.00 19.85
CA GLU A 83 -7.26 -10.56 19.68
C GLU A 83 -6.68 -10.35 18.27
N THR A 84 -7.53 -10.29 17.24
CA THR A 84 -7.09 -9.99 15.88
C THR A 84 -6.68 -8.53 15.74
N PHE A 85 -7.41 -7.62 16.37
CA PHE A 85 -7.09 -6.20 16.39
C PHE A 85 -5.79 -5.93 17.17
N GLU A 86 -5.62 -6.55 18.35
CA GLU A 86 -4.40 -6.43 19.15
C GLU A 86 -3.18 -6.93 18.38
N LEU A 87 -3.30 -8.10 17.74
CA LEU A 87 -2.24 -8.63 16.88
C LEU A 87 -1.94 -7.69 15.70
N ALA A 88 -2.98 -7.11 15.07
CA ALA A 88 -2.81 -6.20 13.94
C ALA A 88 -2.05 -4.93 14.33
N THR A 89 -2.39 -4.32 15.47
CA THR A 89 -1.72 -3.11 15.97
C THR A 89 -0.28 -3.40 16.39
N GLU A 90 -0.03 -4.47 17.13
CA GLU A 90 1.32 -4.89 17.51
C GLU A 90 2.18 -5.16 16.27
N PHE A 91 1.61 -5.85 15.29
CA PHE A 91 2.35 -6.23 14.10
C PHE A 91 2.60 -5.02 13.18
N LEU A 92 1.66 -4.09 13.07
CA LEU A 92 1.87 -2.83 12.35
C LEU A 92 3.04 -2.02 12.97
N ALA A 93 3.11 -1.92 14.29
CA ALA A 93 4.21 -1.26 14.98
C ALA A 93 5.57 -1.91 14.67
N LYS A 94 5.61 -3.25 14.59
CA LYS A 94 6.82 -3.99 14.17
C LYS A 94 7.18 -3.71 12.71
N GLU A 95 6.21 -3.67 11.81
CA GLU A 95 6.45 -3.38 10.39
C GLU A 95 6.93 -1.94 10.18
N ILE A 96 6.43 -0.96 10.93
CA ILE A 96 6.95 0.42 10.96
C ILE A 96 8.44 0.44 11.33
N THR A 97 8.81 -0.23 12.43
CA THR A 97 10.19 -0.31 12.89
C THR A 97 11.10 -0.97 11.84
N ARG A 98 10.63 -2.04 11.21
CA ARG A 98 11.38 -2.76 10.16
C ARG A 98 11.56 -1.92 8.90
N THR A 99 10.49 -1.25 8.48
CA THR A 99 10.51 -0.33 7.32
C THR A 99 11.53 0.78 7.52
N ALA A 100 11.51 1.43 8.68
CA ALA A 100 12.48 2.45 9.03
C ALA A 100 13.93 1.91 9.07
N ALA A 101 14.14 0.73 9.68
CA ALA A 101 15.46 0.11 9.76
C ALA A 101 16.04 -0.23 8.37
N MET A 102 15.20 -0.62 7.42
CA MET A 102 15.60 -0.83 6.03
C MET A 102 15.88 0.49 5.29
N GLY A 103 15.49 1.63 5.85
CA GLY A 103 15.65 2.95 5.26
C GLY A 103 14.58 3.27 4.21
N ALA A 104 13.45 2.57 4.21
CA ALA A 104 12.29 2.95 3.43
C ALA A 104 11.46 4.00 4.19
N GLU A 105 10.80 4.89 3.44
CA GLU A 105 10.03 6.01 4.00
C GLU A 105 8.53 5.76 3.98
N VAL A 106 8.07 4.78 3.19
CA VAL A 106 6.65 4.48 2.97
C VAL A 106 6.36 3.02 3.26
N LEU A 107 5.34 2.80 4.09
CA LEU A 107 4.73 1.49 4.36
C LEU A 107 3.29 1.50 3.83
N VAL A 108 3.02 0.75 2.78
CA VAL A 108 1.67 0.57 2.24
C VAL A 108 0.87 -0.35 3.16
N LEU A 109 -0.36 0.02 3.44
CA LEU A 109 -1.25 -0.70 4.34
C LEU A 109 -2.66 -0.80 3.75
N HIS A 110 -3.19 -2.02 3.62
CA HIS A 110 -4.62 -2.21 3.43
C HIS A 110 -5.35 -1.75 4.70
N PRO A 111 -6.35 -0.85 4.64
CA PRO A 111 -7.04 -0.37 5.84
C PRO A 111 -7.66 -1.49 6.67
N GLY A 112 -8.27 -2.48 6.00
CA GLY A 112 -8.83 -3.67 6.64
C GLY A 112 -10.26 -3.98 6.19
N SER A 113 -10.86 -4.97 6.85
CA SER A 113 -12.22 -5.44 6.58
C SER A 113 -13.02 -5.51 7.87
N HIS A 114 -14.25 -4.97 7.86
CA HIS A 114 -15.10 -4.88 9.05
C HIS A 114 -15.76 -6.22 9.47
N VAL A 115 -15.58 -7.27 8.68
CA VAL A 115 -16.03 -8.66 8.94
C VAL A 115 -17.47 -8.78 9.47
N GLY A 116 -18.38 -7.97 8.91
CA GLY A 116 -19.80 -7.98 9.26
C GLY A 116 -20.22 -6.98 10.34
N ALA A 117 -19.28 -6.27 10.97
CA ALA A 117 -19.61 -5.27 12.02
C ALA A 117 -20.21 -3.95 11.48
N GLY A 118 -20.08 -3.72 10.17
CA GLY A 118 -20.51 -2.51 9.51
C GLY A 118 -19.36 -1.51 9.28
N GLU A 119 -19.56 -0.64 8.30
CA GLU A 119 -18.57 0.33 7.81
C GLU A 119 -18.14 1.31 8.92
N GLU A 120 -19.09 1.94 9.60
CA GLU A 120 -18.82 2.92 10.66
C GLU A 120 -17.96 2.32 11.79
N ALA A 121 -18.33 1.12 12.27
CA ALA A 121 -17.59 0.43 13.33
C ALA A 121 -16.17 0.05 12.85
N GLY A 122 -16.05 -0.39 11.61
CA GLY A 122 -14.74 -0.73 11.02
C GLY A 122 -13.84 0.48 10.85
N LEU A 123 -14.34 1.60 10.34
CA LEU A 123 -13.59 2.86 10.20
C LEU A 123 -13.13 3.38 11.57
N ALA A 124 -14.01 3.40 12.57
CA ALA A 124 -13.65 3.79 13.93
C ALA A 124 -12.55 2.90 14.50
N GLN A 125 -12.57 1.60 14.20
CA GLN A 125 -11.55 0.67 14.67
C GLN A 125 -10.19 0.88 13.96
N ILE A 126 -10.18 1.17 12.65
CA ILE A 126 -8.96 1.54 11.92
C ILE A 126 -8.33 2.79 12.55
N ILE A 127 -9.13 3.84 12.74
CA ILE A 127 -8.69 5.10 13.37
C ILE A 127 -8.08 4.84 14.75
N LYS A 128 -8.77 4.04 15.57
CA LYS A 128 -8.27 3.63 16.89
C LYS A 128 -6.90 2.94 16.77
N GLY A 129 -6.76 1.98 15.84
CA GLY A 129 -5.52 1.24 15.65
C GLY A 129 -4.36 2.13 15.21
N LEU A 130 -4.60 3.01 14.25
CA LEU A 130 -3.61 3.97 13.78
C LEU A 130 -3.20 4.94 14.91
N ASN A 131 -4.14 5.44 15.70
CA ASN A 131 -3.88 6.32 16.83
C ASN A 131 -3.13 5.64 17.99
N GLN A 132 -3.20 4.31 18.10
CA GLN A 132 -2.41 3.55 19.07
C GLN A 132 -0.96 3.35 18.62
N VAL A 133 -0.72 3.30 17.32
CA VAL A 133 0.60 2.94 16.75
C VAL A 133 1.39 4.17 16.32
N LEU A 134 0.72 5.19 15.77
CA LEU A 134 1.37 6.39 15.27
C LEU A 134 1.70 7.36 16.41
N THR A 135 2.84 8.01 16.27
CA THR A 135 3.32 9.07 17.17
C THR A 135 3.90 10.22 16.35
N PRO A 136 4.16 11.39 16.95
CA PRO A 136 4.86 12.47 16.24
C PRO A 136 6.22 12.04 15.68
N ASP A 137 6.89 11.10 16.36
CA ASP A 137 8.22 10.61 16.02
C ASP A 137 8.21 9.39 15.07
N THR A 138 7.03 8.95 14.62
CA THR A 138 6.94 7.84 13.66
C THR A 138 7.74 8.20 12.39
N PRO A 139 8.78 7.41 12.04
CA PRO A 139 9.75 7.81 11.02
C PRO A 139 9.31 7.51 9.58
N VAL A 140 8.22 6.76 9.41
CA VAL A 140 7.69 6.36 8.10
C VAL A 140 6.28 6.91 7.89
N LYS A 141 5.88 7.06 6.62
CA LYS A 141 4.50 7.36 6.24
C LYS A 141 3.74 6.05 6.03
N ILE A 142 2.52 5.98 6.54
CA ILE A 142 1.60 4.88 6.27
C ILE A 142 0.76 5.26 5.05
N ALA A 143 1.01 4.63 3.92
CA ALA A 143 0.20 4.83 2.72
C ALA A 143 -1.00 3.88 2.75
N LEU A 144 -2.17 4.42 3.08
CA LEU A 144 -3.42 3.66 3.02
C LEU A 144 -3.71 3.33 1.55
N GLU A 145 -3.90 2.06 1.25
CA GLU A 145 -4.20 1.64 -0.11
C GLU A 145 -5.69 1.84 -0.42
N THR A 146 -5.98 2.36 -1.62
CA THR A 146 -7.34 2.34 -2.16
C THR A 146 -7.75 0.89 -2.40
N MET A 147 -8.96 0.50 -1.96
CA MET A 147 -9.41 -0.89 -1.98
C MET A 147 -10.56 -1.09 -2.98
N ALA A 148 -10.69 -2.31 -3.48
CA ALA A 148 -11.75 -2.68 -4.44
C ALA A 148 -13.16 -2.76 -3.82
N GLY A 149 -13.26 -2.80 -2.50
CA GLY A 149 -14.54 -3.02 -1.80
C GLY A 149 -15.04 -4.45 -1.87
N LYS A 150 -14.12 -5.43 -1.97
CA LYS A 150 -14.46 -6.83 -1.98
C LYS A 150 -14.97 -7.28 -0.61
N GLY A 151 -16.20 -7.78 -0.58
CA GLY A 151 -16.82 -8.23 0.67
C GLY A 151 -17.03 -7.08 1.66
N SER A 152 -16.23 -7.03 2.71
CA SER A 152 -16.30 -6.04 3.80
C SER A 152 -15.04 -5.17 3.89
N GLU A 153 -14.27 -5.08 2.82
CA GLU A 153 -13.10 -4.21 2.74
C GLU A 153 -13.49 -2.72 2.87
N LEU A 154 -12.67 -1.97 3.60
CA LEU A 154 -12.77 -0.52 3.79
C LEU A 154 -11.62 0.19 3.08
N GLY A 155 -11.82 1.47 2.72
CA GLY A 155 -10.91 2.23 1.86
C GLY A 155 -11.28 2.13 0.38
N ARG A 156 -12.50 1.67 0.07
CA ARG A 156 -13.04 1.54 -1.29
C ARG A 156 -13.48 2.87 -1.90
N SER A 157 -13.78 3.86 -1.07
CA SER A 157 -14.08 5.21 -1.54
C SER A 157 -13.08 6.23 -0.97
N PHE A 158 -12.95 7.36 -1.65
CA PHE A 158 -12.07 8.44 -1.20
C PHE A 158 -12.60 9.07 0.09
N GLU A 159 -13.92 9.04 0.31
CA GLU A 159 -14.57 9.49 1.55
C GLU A 159 -14.23 8.58 2.73
N GLU A 160 -14.18 7.25 2.55
CA GLU A 160 -13.74 6.33 3.61
C GLU A 160 -12.29 6.61 4.01
N LEU A 161 -11.39 6.82 3.04
CA LEU A 161 -10.01 7.20 3.33
C LEU A 161 -9.94 8.57 4.03
N LYS A 162 -10.74 9.55 3.58
CA LYS A 162 -10.83 10.87 4.22
C LYS A 162 -11.31 10.76 5.67
N ALA A 163 -12.31 9.92 5.94
CA ALA A 163 -12.80 9.70 7.31
C ALA A 163 -11.69 9.14 8.22
N ILE A 164 -10.83 8.24 7.69
CA ILE A 164 -9.66 7.75 8.44
C ILE A 164 -8.67 8.89 8.72
N TYR A 165 -8.36 9.72 7.71
CA TYR A 165 -7.47 10.89 7.88
C TYR A 165 -8.00 11.85 8.95
N ASP A 166 -9.30 12.18 8.88
CA ASP A 166 -9.92 13.16 9.79
C ASP A 166 -9.98 12.66 11.24
N GLY A 167 -10.06 11.34 11.44
CA GLY A 167 -10.07 10.72 12.76
C GLY A 167 -8.70 10.44 13.36
N CYS A 168 -7.63 10.53 12.55
CA CYS A 168 -6.27 10.28 13.03
C CYS A 168 -5.68 11.50 13.75
N LEU A 169 -4.97 11.24 14.87
CA LEU A 169 -4.25 12.26 15.64
C LEU A 169 -3.03 12.80 14.89
N TYR A 170 -2.46 12.00 14.00
CA TYR A 170 -1.25 12.33 13.23
C TYR A 170 -1.48 12.14 11.73
N PRO A 171 -2.39 12.92 11.10
CA PRO A 171 -2.70 12.78 9.69
C PRO A 171 -1.50 13.09 8.77
N ASP A 172 -0.53 13.86 9.26
CA ASP A 172 0.73 14.10 8.57
C ASP A 172 1.57 12.81 8.36
N LYS A 173 1.33 11.78 9.16
CA LYS A 173 1.94 10.45 9.01
C LYS A 173 1.23 9.56 8.00
N LEU A 174 0.08 9.98 7.50
CA LEU A 174 -0.68 9.23 6.50
C LEU A 174 -0.36 9.70 5.08
N ARG A 175 -0.48 8.78 4.14
CA ARG A 175 -0.44 8.98 2.69
C ARG A 175 -1.39 7.97 2.05
N VAL A 176 -1.54 8.05 0.73
CA VAL A 176 -2.35 7.11 -0.05
C VAL A 176 -1.46 6.34 -1.01
N CYS A 177 -1.72 5.05 -1.13
CA CYS A 177 -1.28 4.24 -2.26
C CYS A 177 -2.49 4.06 -3.19
N PHE A 178 -2.39 4.59 -4.41
CA PHE A 178 -3.47 4.53 -5.38
C PHE A 178 -3.31 3.29 -6.27
N ASP A 179 -4.15 2.26 -6.07
CA ASP A 179 -4.14 1.06 -6.91
C ASP A 179 -5.17 1.18 -8.03
N THR A 180 -4.73 1.11 -9.28
CA THR A 180 -5.59 1.28 -10.46
C THR A 180 -6.64 0.19 -10.60
N CYS A 181 -6.30 -1.07 -10.28
CA CYS A 181 -7.25 -2.17 -10.27
C CYS A 181 -8.33 -1.95 -9.20
N HIS A 182 -7.91 -1.61 -7.97
CA HIS A 182 -8.83 -1.41 -6.86
C HIS A 182 -9.78 -0.25 -7.09
N VAL A 183 -9.27 0.88 -7.55
CA VAL A 183 -10.08 2.07 -7.86
C VAL A 183 -11.10 1.77 -8.96
N SER A 184 -10.68 1.09 -10.05
CA SER A 184 -11.60 0.66 -11.09
C SER A 184 -12.65 -0.33 -10.56
N ASP A 185 -12.22 -1.34 -9.82
CA ASP A 185 -13.14 -2.35 -9.24
C ASP A 185 -14.10 -1.73 -8.21
N ALA A 186 -13.71 -0.65 -7.53
CA ALA A 186 -14.57 0.12 -6.63
C ALA A 186 -15.63 0.96 -7.35
N GLY A 187 -15.48 1.20 -8.65
CA GLY A 187 -16.48 1.90 -9.48
C GLY A 187 -16.01 3.23 -10.08
N TYR A 188 -14.77 3.63 -9.88
CA TYR A 188 -14.21 4.83 -10.48
C TYR A 188 -13.75 4.55 -11.93
N ASP A 189 -14.30 5.26 -12.90
CA ASP A 189 -14.07 5.02 -14.33
C ASP A 189 -12.74 5.62 -14.81
N LEU A 190 -11.66 4.86 -14.67
CA LEU A 190 -10.33 5.26 -15.15
C LEU A 190 -10.22 5.24 -16.69
N ILE A 191 -11.19 4.63 -17.39
CA ILE A 191 -11.16 4.47 -18.84
C ILE A 191 -11.74 5.71 -19.53
N HIS A 192 -12.93 6.14 -19.12
CA HIS A 192 -13.66 7.19 -19.80
C HIS A 192 -13.65 8.52 -19.05
N ASP A 193 -13.39 8.52 -17.74
CA ASP A 193 -13.41 9.72 -16.88
C ASP A 193 -12.22 9.82 -15.92
N TYR A 194 -11.03 9.49 -16.38
CA TYR A 194 -9.80 9.59 -15.56
C TYR A 194 -9.63 10.98 -14.90
N ALA A 195 -9.87 12.05 -15.67
CA ALA A 195 -9.74 13.41 -15.16
C ALA A 195 -10.74 13.68 -14.02
N GLY A 196 -12.01 13.27 -14.18
CA GLY A 196 -13.02 13.41 -13.13
C GLY A 196 -12.67 12.61 -11.87
N VAL A 197 -12.12 11.40 -12.01
CA VAL A 197 -11.68 10.60 -10.88
C VAL A 197 -10.54 11.30 -10.12
N MET A 198 -9.55 11.85 -10.83
CA MET A 198 -8.42 12.54 -10.19
C MET A 198 -8.84 13.89 -9.58
N ASP A 199 -9.78 14.61 -10.20
CA ASP A 199 -10.37 15.84 -9.65
C ASP A 199 -11.17 15.54 -8.36
N GLU A 200 -11.91 14.45 -8.34
CA GLU A 200 -12.63 14.00 -7.15
C GLU A 200 -11.66 13.63 -6.02
N PHE A 201 -10.62 12.84 -6.33
CA PHE A 201 -9.57 12.51 -5.37
C PHE A 201 -8.90 13.78 -4.82
N ASN A 202 -8.55 14.72 -5.70
CA ASN A 202 -7.93 15.98 -5.32
C ASN A 202 -8.81 16.82 -4.38
N ARG A 203 -10.10 16.89 -4.68
CA ARG A 203 -11.08 17.63 -3.86
C ARG A 203 -11.24 17.02 -2.47
N ILE A 204 -11.17 15.70 -2.34
CA ILE A 204 -11.45 14.99 -1.08
C ILE A 204 -10.18 14.85 -0.22
N LEU A 205 -9.08 14.44 -0.81
CA LEU A 205 -7.83 14.07 -0.11
C LEU A 205 -6.66 15.00 -0.44
N GLY A 206 -6.58 15.49 -1.69
CA GLY A 206 -5.41 16.19 -2.23
C GLY A 206 -4.47 15.25 -2.98
N LEU A 207 -4.06 15.63 -4.20
CA LEU A 207 -3.12 14.83 -5.00
C LEU A 207 -1.74 14.66 -4.34
N ASP A 208 -1.33 15.62 -3.53
CA ASP A 208 -0.09 15.59 -2.75
C ASP A 208 -0.08 14.50 -1.66
N GLN A 209 -1.23 13.90 -1.36
CA GLN A 209 -1.32 12.76 -0.45
C GLN A 209 -0.93 11.43 -1.11
N ILE A 210 -0.85 11.35 -2.44
CA ILE A 210 -0.44 10.13 -3.13
C ILE A 210 1.08 9.94 -2.95
N ALA A 211 1.47 8.89 -2.25
CA ALA A 211 2.88 8.50 -2.08
C ALA A 211 3.33 7.46 -3.10
N ALA A 212 2.41 6.66 -3.62
CA ALA A 212 2.70 5.61 -4.58
C ALA A 212 1.47 5.27 -5.42
N PHE A 213 1.74 4.77 -6.61
CA PHE A 213 0.74 4.09 -7.44
C PHE A 213 1.08 2.60 -7.53
N HIS A 214 0.08 1.75 -7.30
CA HIS A 214 0.11 0.38 -7.78
C HIS A 214 -0.55 0.34 -9.16
N ILE A 215 0.25 0.06 -10.17
CA ILE A 215 -0.22 0.04 -11.56
C ILE A 215 -0.59 -1.39 -11.93
N ASN A 216 -1.87 -1.69 -11.84
CA ASN A 216 -2.45 -3.00 -12.11
C ASN A 216 -3.63 -2.87 -13.08
N ASP A 217 -3.73 -3.79 -14.04
CA ASP A 217 -4.95 -3.96 -14.83
C ASP A 217 -5.93 -4.87 -14.08
N SER A 218 -7.23 -4.79 -14.38
CA SER A 218 -8.25 -5.61 -13.72
C SER A 218 -8.80 -6.69 -14.66
N LYS A 219 -8.97 -7.91 -14.15
CA LYS A 219 -9.70 -8.99 -14.84
C LYS A 219 -11.21 -8.73 -14.94
N ASN A 220 -11.70 -7.71 -14.28
CA ASN A 220 -13.13 -7.43 -14.14
C ASN A 220 -13.49 -6.05 -14.69
N PRO A 221 -14.74 -5.84 -15.12
CA PRO A 221 -15.21 -4.51 -15.48
C PRO A 221 -15.25 -3.58 -14.25
N CYS A 222 -15.26 -2.28 -14.51
CA CYS A 222 -15.41 -1.24 -13.50
C CYS A 222 -16.61 -1.52 -12.59
N GLY A 223 -16.44 -1.33 -11.28
CA GLY A 223 -17.47 -1.56 -10.27
C GLY A 223 -17.72 -3.03 -9.88
N ALA A 224 -16.83 -3.94 -10.23
CA ALA A 224 -17.03 -5.37 -9.98
C ALA A 224 -16.78 -5.81 -8.52
N HIS A 225 -16.05 -5.03 -7.72
CA HIS A 225 -15.68 -5.33 -6.33
C HIS A 225 -14.99 -6.70 -6.15
N LYS A 226 -13.99 -7.03 -6.98
CA LYS A 226 -13.38 -8.37 -7.04
C LYS A 226 -11.91 -8.43 -6.63
N ASP A 227 -11.13 -7.40 -6.90
CA ASP A 227 -9.69 -7.40 -6.68
C ASP A 227 -9.02 -8.61 -7.35
N ARG A 228 -8.92 -8.57 -8.67
CA ARG A 228 -8.25 -9.58 -9.47
C ARG A 228 -7.40 -8.93 -10.55
N HIS A 229 -6.10 -8.86 -10.30
CA HIS A 229 -5.14 -8.24 -11.21
C HIS A 229 -4.99 -9.05 -12.51
N ALA A 230 -5.00 -8.35 -13.64
CA ALA A 230 -4.55 -8.83 -14.93
C ALA A 230 -3.17 -8.25 -15.25
N ARG A 231 -2.51 -8.81 -16.24
CA ARG A 231 -1.34 -8.16 -16.85
C ARG A 231 -1.80 -6.88 -17.55
N ILE A 232 -0.93 -5.88 -17.55
CA ILE A 232 -1.19 -4.60 -18.21
C ILE A 232 -1.53 -4.83 -19.70
N GLY A 233 -2.71 -4.34 -20.10
CA GLY A 233 -3.23 -4.50 -21.45
C GLY A 233 -3.99 -5.80 -21.72
N GLU A 234 -4.04 -6.72 -20.77
CA GLU A 234 -4.82 -7.98 -20.87
C GLU A 234 -6.12 -7.94 -20.03
N GLY A 235 -6.39 -6.83 -19.35
CA GLY A 235 -7.56 -6.63 -18.49
C GLY A 235 -8.57 -5.65 -19.07
N HIS A 236 -9.53 -5.27 -18.22
CA HIS A 236 -10.63 -4.38 -18.59
C HIS A 236 -10.26 -2.90 -18.55
N ILE A 237 -9.26 -2.49 -17.75
CA ILE A 237 -8.77 -1.09 -17.73
C ILE A 237 -8.05 -0.80 -19.05
N GLY A 238 -7.19 -1.70 -19.47
CA GLY A 238 -6.48 -1.64 -20.73
C GLY A 238 -5.27 -0.70 -20.72
N GLN A 239 -4.39 -0.92 -21.69
CA GLN A 239 -3.09 -0.27 -21.75
C GLN A 239 -3.20 1.25 -21.88
N GLU A 240 -4.13 1.77 -22.66
CA GLU A 240 -4.25 3.22 -22.92
C GLU A 240 -4.62 4.00 -21.65
N ALA A 241 -5.56 3.49 -20.85
CA ALA A 241 -5.95 4.11 -19.59
C ALA A 241 -4.79 4.06 -18.57
N ILE A 242 -4.09 2.94 -18.48
CA ILE A 242 -2.92 2.79 -17.61
C ILE A 242 -1.80 3.74 -18.00
N ILE A 243 -1.51 3.93 -19.30
CA ILE A 243 -0.52 4.91 -19.77
C ILE A 243 -0.89 6.33 -19.32
N ARG A 244 -2.17 6.71 -19.37
CA ARG A 244 -2.63 8.01 -18.87
C ARG A 244 -2.33 8.20 -17.38
N VAL A 245 -2.55 7.16 -16.57
CA VAL A 245 -2.20 7.21 -15.14
C VAL A 245 -0.71 7.42 -14.92
N VAL A 246 0.13 6.70 -15.67
CA VAL A 246 1.60 6.79 -15.55
C VAL A 246 2.15 8.15 -16.02
N GLN A 247 1.43 8.86 -16.87
CA GLN A 247 1.81 10.18 -17.40
C GLN A 247 1.25 11.37 -16.60
N HIS A 248 0.52 11.12 -15.53
CA HIS A 248 -0.16 12.14 -14.69
C HIS A 248 0.76 13.12 -13.99
#